data_584d3deb60ef948afc7afeff1d94d3b9
#
_entry.id   584d3deb60ef948afc7afeff1d94d3b9
#
_cell.length_a   1.000
_cell.length_b   1.000
_cell.length_c   1.000
_cell.angle_alpha   90.00
_cell.angle_beta   90.00
_cell.angle_gamma   90.00
#
_symmetry.space_group_name_H-M   'P 1'
#
loop_
_entity.id
_entity.type
_entity.pdbx_description
1 polymer ?
#
loop_
_entity_poly.entity_id
_entity_poly.type
_entity_poly.pdbx_seq_one_letter_code
_entity_poly.pdbx_strand_id
1 'polypeptide(L)'
;RTLAHGRMGFLGHTYPGMLDMYSDFTMISAQTGMHIEVLEMCDLEHIAHGVSRADKQLKLDQVHEMFEVSEDSPADPLARRPTPEQLDIACRVAVAQERLVRDFDLDALTYYYRGREGNLYEQLQSAFILGHSLLTAQGIPCSGEGDMKTAVAMKICDTLGVGGSYSELVACDYNHGTMILGHDGPFHIGIAAGKPVLRGMGLYHGKWGTGVSVEATVRKGPVTMLNLTQTDDGRLRFISNQGEAIEAPILKIGNTMTHVKFDRNPSEMMNAWYALSPTHHAAMS
;
A
#
# COMPACT_ATOMS: atom_id res chain seq x y z
N ARG A 1 -13.48 -7.96 -12.98
CA ARG A 1 -13.18 -7.20 -14.22
C ARG A 1 -11.74 -7.45 -14.65
N THR A 2 -11.51 -7.47 -15.97
CA THR A 2 -10.16 -7.48 -16.55
C THR A 2 -9.61 -6.04 -16.58
N LEU A 3 -8.29 -5.89 -16.79
CA LEU A 3 -7.67 -4.56 -16.92
C LEU A 3 -8.41 -3.68 -17.94
N ALA A 4 -8.72 -4.24 -19.12
CA ALA A 4 -9.36 -3.52 -20.23
C ALA A 4 -10.74 -2.91 -19.93
N HIS A 5 -11.36 -3.26 -18.83
CA HIS A 5 -12.68 -2.74 -18.43
C HIS A 5 -12.67 -2.28 -16.97
N GLY A 6 -11.47 -2.17 -16.38
CA GLY A 6 -11.30 -1.71 -15.02
C GLY A 6 -11.36 -0.20 -14.91
N ARG A 7 -11.67 0.27 -13.71
CA ARG A 7 -11.63 1.69 -13.34
C ARG A 7 -10.64 1.86 -12.18
N MET A 8 -9.66 2.72 -12.38
CA MET A 8 -8.67 3.05 -11.35
C MET A 8 -8.95 4.46 -10.82
N GLY A 9 -9.19 4.59 -9.54
CA GLY A 9 -9.24 5.87 -8.87
C GLY A 9 -7.84 6.44 -8.67
N PHE A 10 -7.67 7.70 -9.00
CA PHE A 10 -6.48 8.50 -8.69
C PHE A 10 -6.90 9.61 -7.74
N LEU A 11 -6.70 9.43 -6.43
CA LEU A 11 -7.16 10.34 -5.40
C LEU A 11 -6.07 11.33 -5.01
N GLY A 12 -6.29 12.60 -5.30
CA GLY A 12 -5.36 13.68 -5.02
C GLY A 12 -4.31 13.86 -6.13
N HIS A 13 -3.03 13.62 -5.81
CA HIS A 13 -1.94 13.82 -6.77
C HIS A 13 -0.78 12.82 -6.56
N THR A 14 0.26 12.89 -7.39
CA THR A 14 1.48 12.09 -7.23
C THR A 14 2.38 12.69 -6.14
N TYR A 15 3.18 11.86 -5.49
CA TYR A 15 4.17 12.30 -4.50
C TYR A 15 5.18 13.25 -5.13
N PRO A 16 5.23 14.53 -4.73
CA PRO A 16 6.14 15.52 -5.33
C PRO A 16 7.60 15.15 -5.05
N GLY A 17 8.39 15.07 -6.12
CA GLY A 17 9.82 14.73 -6.03
C GLY A 17 10.14 13.26 -6.27
N MET A 18 9.19 12.35 -6.15
CA MET A 18 9.35 10.95 -6.56
C MET A 18 9.00 10.82 -8.06
N LEU A 19 9.92 11.20 -8.93
CA LEU A 19 9.67 11.28 -10.38
C LEU A 19 9.36 9.93 -11.02
N ASP A 20 9.84 8.86 -10.42
CA ASP A 20 9.57 7.48 -10.81
C ASP A 20 8.11 7.05 -10.61
N MET A 21 7.35 7.76 -9.74
CA MET A 21 5.91 7.55 -9.55
C MET A 21 5.07 8.26 -10.63
N TYR A 22 5.61 9.27 -11.29
CA TYR A 22 4.87 10.02 -12.30
C TYR A 22 4.47 9.12 -13.46
N SER A 23 3.23 9.28 -13.90
CA SER A 23 2.65 8.43 -14.94
C SER A 23 1.80 9.27 -15.89
N ASP A 24 1.89 8.95 -17.17
CA ASP A 24 0.99 9.48 -18.17
C ASP A 24 -0.34 8.70 -18.12
N PHE A 25 -1.42 9.35 -17.73
CA PHE A 25 -2.76 8.76 -17.61
C PHE A 25 -3.27 8.24 -18.93
N THR A 26 -3.02 8.98 -20.01
CA THR A 26 -3.48 8.59 -21.35
C THR A 26 -2.72 7.37 -21.86
N MET A 27 -1.44 7.27 -21.57
CA MET A 27 -0.62 6.12 -21.91
C MET A 27 -1.05 4.87 -21.11
N ILE A 28 -1.31 4.99 -19.81
CA ILE A 28 -1.84 3.89 -18.99
C ILE A 28 -3.18 3.40 -19.58
N SER A 29 -4.11 4.31 -19.84
CA SER A 29 -5.42 3.97 -20.43
C SER A 29 -5.27 3.33 -21.82
N ALA A 30 -4.44 3.88 -22.69
CA ALA A 30 -4.25 3.35 -24.04
C ALA A 30 -3.66 1.94 -24.09
N GLN A 31 -2.73 1.63 -23.16
CA GLN A 31 -2.05 0.34 -23.17
C GLN A 31 -2.72 -0.73 -22.30
N THR A 32 -3.46 -0.35 -21.27
CA THR A 32 -4.14 -1.29 -20.37
C THR A 32 -5.64 -1.43 -20.65
N GLY A 33 -6.24 -0.42 -21.26
CA GLY A 33 -7.69 -0.28 -21.42
C GLY A 33 -8.39 0.19 -20.14
N MET A 34 -7.68 0.44 -19.05
CA MET A 34 -8.28 0.94 -17.80
C MET A 34 -8.73 2.40 -17.97
N HIS A 35 -9.89 2.71 -17.43
CA HIS A 35 -10.32 4.08 -17.22
C HIS A 35 -9.68 4.64 -15.96
N ILE A 36 -9.12 5.85 -16.04
CA ILE A 36 -8.57 6.55 -14.87
C ILE A 36 -9.59 7.59 -14.42
N GLU A 37 -10.10 7.42 -13.20
CA GLU A 37 -11.00 8.36 -12.54
C GLU A 37 -10.18 9.25 -11.59
N VAL A 38 -10.11 10.56 -11.91
CA VAL A 38 -9.43 11.53 -11.05
C VAL A 38 -10.39 11.99 -9.97
N LEU A 39 -10.02 11.77 -8.72
CA LEU A 39 -10.83 12.02 -7.54
C LEU A 39 -10.19 13.11 -6.67
N GLU A 40 -11.01 13.91 -6.04
CA GLU A 40 -10.57 14.95 -5.13
C GLU A 40 -10.67 14.53 -3.67
N MET A 41 -9.79 15.05 -2.83
CA MET A 41 -9.84 14.77 -1.38
C MET A 41 -11.13 15.27 -0.71
N CYS A 42 -11.79 16.27 -1.29
CA CYS A 42 -13.09 16.75 -0.81
C CYS A 42 -14.22 15.75 -1.05
N ASP A 43 -14.14 14.90 -2.08
CA ASP A 43 -15.13 13.82 -2.27
C ASP A 43 -15.06 12.83 -1.11
N LEU A 44 -13.85 12.40 -0.76
CA LEU A 44 -13.65 11.51 0.39
C LEU A 44 -14.05 12.17 1.71
N GLU A 45 -13.71 13.43 1.91
CA GLU A 45 -14.07 14.21 3.10
C GLU A 45 -15.59 14.28 3.28
N HIS A 46 -16.31 14.61 2.20
CA HIS A 46 -17.76 14.65 2.20
C HIS A 46 -18.36 13.29 2.61
N ILE A 47 -17.85 12.19 2.05
CA ILE A 47 -18.30 10.84 2.40
C ILE A 47 -17.97 10.53 3.87
N ALA A 48 -16.77 10.89 4.34
CA ALA A 48 -16.33 10.63 5.72
C ALA A 48 -17.20 11.36 6.76
N HIS A 49 -17.69 12.55 6.45
CA HIS A 49 -18.65 13.27 7.29
C HIS A 49 -19.98 12.52 7.45
N GLY A 50 -20.40 11.77 6.44
CA GLY A 50 -21.62 10.97 6.46
C GLY A 50 -21.50 9.60 7.16
N VAL A 51 -20.31 9.24 7.67
CA VAL A 51 -20.10 7.95 8.36
C VAL A 51 -20.70 7.98 9.76
N SER A 52 -21.68 7.12 10.00
CA SER A 52 -22.36 7.04 11.28
C SER A 52 -21.52 6.35 12.37
N ARG A 53 -21.91 6.53 13.63
CA ARG A 53 -21.31 5.80 14.75
C ARG A 53 -21.48 4.28 14.61
N ALA A 54 -22.62 3.83 14.09
CA ALA A 54 -22.89 2.41 13.89
C ALA A 54 -21.97 1.82 12.82
N ASP A 55 -21.77 2.52 11.69
CA ASP A 55 -20.81 2.07 10.64
C ASP A 55 -19.39 1.95 11.18
N LYS A 56 -18.95 2.91 11.98
CA LYS A 56 -17.63 2.87 12.61
C LYS A 56 -17.48 1.69 13.56
N GLN A 57 -18.52 1.38 14.36
CA GLN A 57 -18.48 0.24 15.27
C GLN A 57 -18.41 -1.08 14.52
N LEU A 58 -19.21 -1.26 13.49
CA LEU A 58 -19.13 -2.45 12.63
C LEU A 58 -17.73 -2.61 12.01
N LYS A 59 -17.13 -1.50 11.58
CA LYS A 59 -15.76 -1.53 11.05
C LYS A 59 -14.75 -1.90 12.13
N LEU A 60 -14.88 -1.38 13.33
CA LEU A 60 -13.99 -1.70 14.44
C LEU A 60 -14.09 -3.19 14.84
N ASP A 61 -15.30 -3.75 14.84
CA ASP A 61 -15.52 -5.18 15.11
C ASP A 61 -14.78 -6.05 14.04
N GLN A 62 -14.93 -5.70 12.76
CA GLN A 62 -14.18 -6.34 11.68
C GLN A 62 -12.66 -6.23 11.86
N VAL A 63 -12.19 -5.07 12.28
CA VAL A 63 -10.75 -4.81 12.54
C VAL A 63 -10.23 -5.73 13.64
N HIS A 64 -10.95 -5.88 14.73
CA HIS A 64 -10.56 -6.80 15.82
C HIS A 64 -10.55 -8.27 15.42
N GLU A 65 -11.37 -8.66 14.45
CA GLU A 65 -11.33 -10.01 13.88
C GLU A 65 -10.09 -10.24 13.02
N MET A 66 -9.69 -9.23 12.24
CA MET A 66 -8.64 -9.36 11.21
C MET A 66 -7.24 -8.99 11.69
N PHE A 67 -7.12 -8.16 12.73
CA PHE A 67 -5.85 -7.62 13.22
C PHE A 67 -5.65 -7.90 14.71
N GLU A 68 -4.38 -7.96 15.11
CA GLU A 68 -4.00 -7.82 16.50
C GLU A 68 -3.71 -6.35 16.82
N VAL A 69 -4.07 -5.92 18.03
CA VAL A 69 -3.71 -4.60 18.54
C VAL A 69 -2.49 -4.73 19.44
N SER A 70 -1.41 -4.07 19.09
CA SER A 70 -0.15 -4.18 19.83
C SER A 70 -0.21 -3.51 21.21
N GLU A 71 0.49 -4.09 22.15
CA GLU A 71 0.86 -3.41 23.39
C GLU A 71 2.11 -2.54 23.18
N ASP A 72 2.27 -1.55 24.03
CA ASP A 72 3.47 -0.72 24.04
C ASP A 72 4.69 -1.53 24.50
N SER A 73 5.83 -1.29 23.85
CA SER A 73 7.11 -1.87 24.24
C SER A 73 8.15 -0.77 24.45
N PRO A 74 8.88 -0.76 25.56
CA PRO A 74 9.97 0.19 25.75
C PRO A 74 11.08 0.07 24.71
N ALA A 75 11.21 -1.12 24.08
CA ALA A 75 12.19 -1.37 23.03
C ALA A 75 11.79 -0.77 21.68
N ASP A 76 10.50 -0.45 21.49
CA ASP A 76 9.93 0.02 20.22
C ASP A 76 9.25 1.38 20.39
N PRO A 77 9.97 2.48 20.60
CA PRO A 77 9.39 3.78 20.93
C PRO A 77 8.53 4.39 19.80
N LEU A 78 8.71 3.91 18.56
CA LEU A 78 7.97 4.39 17.39
C LEU A 78 6.68 3.60 17.15
N ALA A 79 6.62 2.33 17.57
CA ALA A 79 5.52 1.43 17.31
C ALA A 79 4.64 1.26 18.57
N ARG A 80 3.75 2.20 18.79
CA ARG A 80 2.87 2.25 19.96
C ARG A 80 1.52 1.59 19.71
N ARG A 81 0.85 1.24 20.79
CA ARG A 81 -0.56 0.84 20.77
C ARG A 81 -1.41 1.97 20.17
N PRO A 82 -2.33 1.68 19.25
CA PRO A 82 -3.27 2.68 18.76
C PRO A 82 -4.12 3.27 19.87
N THR A 83 -4.29 4.59 19.86
CA THR A 83 -5.28 5.23 20.76
C THR A 83 -6.70 5.00 20.25
N PRO A 84 -7.72 5.15 21.11
CA PRO A 84 -9.12 5.09 20.66
C PRO A 84 -9.44 6.10 19.55
N GLU A 85 -8.84 7.28 19.57
CA GLU A 85 -9.00 8.32 18.56
C GLU A 85 -8.40 7.91 17.22
N GLN A 86 -7.21 7.30 17.24
CA GLN A 86 -6.56 6.77 16.04
C GLN A 86 -7.37 5.64 15.40
N LEU A 87 -7.96 4.75 16.20
CA LEU A 87 -8.86 3.72 15.72
C LEU A 87 -10.17 4.30 15.18
N ASP A 88 -10.76 5.30 15.86
CA ASP A 88 -12.00 5.95 15.40
C ASP A 88 -11.82 6.61 14.03
N ILE A 89 -10.76 7.41 13.84
CA ILE A 89 -10.50 8.04 12.53
C ILE A 89 -10.15 7.01 11.47
N ALA A 90 -9.35 5.99 11.77
CA ALA A 90 -9.01 4.94 10.83
C ALA A 90 -10.25 4.15 10.37
N CYS A 91 -11.14 3.78 11.28
CA CYS A 91 -12.41 3.12 10.96
C CYS A 91 -13.34 4.03 10.14
N ARG A 92 -13.45 5.31 10.50
CA ARG A 92 -14.24 6.29 9.74
C ARG A 92 -13.75 6.39 8.30
N VAL A 93 -12.44 6.56 8.13
CA VAL A 93 -11.81 6.69 6.81
C VAL A 93 -11.93 5.39 6.02
N ALA A 94 -11.76 4.23 6.65
CA ALA A 94 -11.94 2.94 5.98
C ALA A 94 -13.36 2.76 5.41
N VAL A 95 -14.39 3.13 6.18
CA VAL A 95 -15.79 3.13 5.68
C VAL A 95 -15.96 4.12 4.54
N ALA A 96 -15.37 5.31 4.64
CA ALA A 96 -15.45 6.31 3.58
C ALA A 96 -14.79 5.83 2.28
N GLN A 97 -13.64 5.18 2.37
CA GLN A 97 -12.95 4.59 1.22
C GLN A 97 -13.75 3.47 0.54
N GLU A 98 -14.40 2.60 1.31
CA GLU A 98 -15.30 1.58 0.77
C GLU A 98 -16.50 2.20 0.02
N ARG A 99 -17.06 3.28 0.56
CA ARG A 99 -18.13 4.02 -0.11
C ARG A 99 -17.64 4.72 -1.38
N LEU A 100 -16.46 5.36 -1.33
CA LEU A 100 -15.84 5.99 -2.49
C LEU A 100 -15.63 4.97 -3.62
N VAL A 101 -15.04 3.82 -3.30
CA VAL A 101 -14.83 2.73 -4.27
C VAL A 101 -16.14 2.27 -4.90
N ARG A 102 -17.18 2.09 -4.10
CA ARG A 102 -18.51 1.69 -4.57
C ARG A 102 -19.16 2.77 -5.44
N ASP A 103 -19.15 4.03 -4.97
CA ASP A 103 -19.88 5.14 -5.59
C ASP A 103 -19.25 5.54 -6.94
N PHE A 104 -17.95 5.36 -7.10
CA PHE A 104 -17.22 5.57 -8.36
C PHE A 104 -16.95 4.27 -9.15
N ASP A 105 -17.44 3.12 -8.68
CA ASP A 105 -17.31 1.80 -9.32
C ASP A 105 -15.84 1.45 -9.62
N LEU A 106 -14.95 1.59 -8.63
CA LEU A 106 -13.50 1.42 -8.80
C LEU A 106 -13.07 -0.05 -8.65
N ASP A 107 -12.11 -0.46 -9.45
CA ASP A 107 -11.44 -1.76 -9.40
C ASP A 107 -10.03 -1.72 -8.81
N ALA A 108 -9.48 -0.52 -8.66
CA ALA A 108 -8.21 -0.23 -8.01
C ALA A 108 -8.17 1.23 -7.56
N LEU A 109 -7.29 1.57 -6.65
CA LEU A 109 -7.13 2.92 -6.14
C LEU A 109 -5.66 3.24 -5.91
N THR A 110 -5.27 4.46 -6.21
CA THR A 110 -4.00 5.04 -5.75
C THR A 110 -4.24 6.41 -5.17
N TYR A 111 -3.40 6.84 -4.28
CA TYR A 111 -3.60 8.11 -3.59
C TYR A 111 -2.30 8.80 -3.21
N TYR A 112 -2.35 10.10 -3.16
CA TYR A 112 -1.41 10.93 -2.41
C TYR A 112 -2.00 12.32 -2.19
N TYR A 113 -1.79 12.88 -1.02
CA TYR A 113 -2.07 14.27 -0.72
C TYR A 113 -1.01 14.82 0.23
N ARG A 114 -0.45 15.96 -0.09
CA ARG A 114 0.47 16.69 0.78
C ARG A 114 -0.03 18.11 0.95
N GLY A 115 -0.69 18.34 2.08
CA GLY A 115 -1.13 19.65 2.49
C GLY A 115 -0.14 20.34 3.44
N ARG A 116 -0.56 21.47 3.95
CA ARG A 116 0.11 22.11 5.08
C ARG A 116 -0.18 21.28 6.33
N GLU A 117 0.78 21.23 7.26
CA GLU A 117 0.62 20.54 8.54
C GLU A 117 -0.68 20.96 9.25
N GLY A 118 -1.42 19.98 9.75
CA GLY A 118 -2.72 20.20 10.37
C GLY A 118 -3.89 20.41 9.40
N ASN A 119 -3.65 20.32 8.08
CA ASN A 119 -4.72 20.34 7.09
C ASN A 119 -5.61 19.11 7.23
N LEU A 120 -6.92 19.28 7.10
CA LEU A 120 -7.90 18.19 7.26
C LEU A 120 -7.64 17.03 6.28
N TYR A 121 -7.33 17.31 5.02
CA TYR A 121 -7.10 16.26 4.02
C TYR A 121 -5.81 15.47 4.29
N GLU A 122 -4.79 16.12 4.84
CA GLU A 122 -3.58 15.44 5.32
C GLU A 122 -3.89 14.51 6.50
N GLN A 123 -4.74 14.96 7.44
CA GLN A 123 -5.17 14.12 8.56
C GLN A 123 -5.97 12.91 8.08
N LEU A 124 -6.88 13.09 7.11
CA LEU A 124 -7.62 11.98 6.51
C LEU A 124 -6.68 11.00 5.81
N GLN A 125 -5.75 11.51 4.99
CA GLN A 125 -4.81 10.65 4.27
C GLN A 125 -3.92 9.83 5.22
N SER A 126 -3.45 10.41 6.31
CA SER A 126 -2.65 9.67 7.29
C SER A 126 -3.42 8.56 8.05
N ALA A 127 -4.71 8.41 7.78
CA ALA A 127 -5.55 7.33 8.28
C ALA A 127 -5.96 6.30 7.19
N PHE A 128 -5.33 6.33 6.00
CA PHE A 128 -5.74 5.51 4.85
C PHE A 128 -5.30 4.05 4.93
N ILE A 129 -4.21 3.75 5.63
CA ILE A 129 -3.53 2.44 5.57
C ILE A 129 -4.47 1.29 5.94
N LEU A 130 -5.29 1.45 6.97
CA LEU A 130 -6.25 0.42 7.38
C LEU A 130 -7.26 0.12 6.28
N GLY A 131 -7.97 1.12 5.78
CA GLY A 131 -9.02 0.93 4.78
C GLY A 131 -8.46 0.41 3.45
N HIS A 132 -7.32 0.92 3.01
CA HIS A 132 -6.65 0.43 1.81
C HIS A 132 -6.16 -1.01 1.94
N SER A 133 -5.68 -1.43 3.11
CA SER A 133 -5.32 -2.82 3.35
C SER A 133 -6.54 -3.74 3.32
N LEU A 134 -7.67 -3.31 3.89
CA LEU A 134 -8.93 -4.04 3.82
C LEU A 134 -9.45 -4.14 2.38
N LEU A 135 -9.45 -3.05 1.61
CA LEU A 135 -9.85 -3.02 0.20
C LEU A 135 -8.95 -3.92 -0.65
N THR A 136 -7.63 -3.86 -0.45
CA THR A 136 -6.69 -4.72 -1.19
C THR A 136 -6.97 -6.19 -0.94
N ALA A 137 -7.30 -6.59 0.29
CA ALA A 137 -7.70 -7.96 0.61
C ALA A 137 -9.04 -8.39 0.01
N GLN A 138 -9.87 -7.43 -0.40
CA GLN A 138 -11.18 -7.66 -1.05
C GLN A 138 -11.11 -7.62 -2.59
N GLY A 139 -9.91 -7.56 -3.17
CA GLY A 139 -9.72 -7.52 -4.62
C GLY A 139 -9.80 -6.12 -5.24
N ILE A 140 -9.71 -5.08 -4.41
CA ILE A 140 -9.56 -3.69 -4.82
C ILE A 140 -8.14 -3.21 -4.45
N PRO A 141 -7.13 -3.52 -5.26
CA PRO A 141 -5.75 -3.13 -4.97
C PRO A 141 -5.59 -1.64 -4.75
N CYS A 142 -4.92 -1.29 -3.66
CA CYS A 142 -4.63 0.09 -3.31
C CYS A 142 -3.11 0.30 -3.19
N SER A 143 -2.54 1.13 -4.08
CA SER A 143 -1.16 1.60 -3.95
C SER A 143 -1.11 2.95 -3.24
N GLY A 144 0.04 3.30 -2.68
CA GLY A 144 0.33 4.62 -2.15
C GLY A 144 0.91 5.58 -3.18
N GLU A 145 1.15 6.81 -2.75
CA GLU A 145 2.03 7.81 -3.40
C GLU A 145 1.63 8.27 -4.81
N GLY A 146 0.41 7.94 -5.25
CA GLY A 146 -0.06 8.18 -6.60
C GLY A 146 0.58 7.23 -7.63
N ASP A 147 1.09 6.08 -7.19
CA ASP A 147 1.74 5.09 -8.05
C ASP A 147 0.73 4.21 -8.79
N MET A 148 0.25 4.70 -9.92
CA MET A 148 -0.66 3.96 -10.79
C MET A 148 -0.02 2.70 -11.39
N LYS A 149 1.28 2.72 -11.68
CA LYS A 149 1.96 1.59 -12.31
C LYS A 149 1.97 0.38 -11.38
N THR A 150 2.28 0.59 -10.10
CA THR A 150 2.22 -0.51 -9.12
C THR A 150 0.77 -0.91 -8.83
N ALA A 151 -0.20 0.02 -8.83
CA ALA A 151 -1.62 -0.37 -8.73
C ALA A 151 -2.05 -1.31 -9.86
N VAL A 152 -1.61 -1.07 -11.10
CA VAL A 152 -1.84 -1.98 -12.24
C VAL A 152 -1.18 -3.33 -12.01
N ALA A 153 0.07 -3.36 -11.54
CA ALA A 153 0.77 -4.61 -11.23
C ALA A 153 0.04 -5.40 -10.12
N MET A 154 -0.41 -4.72 -9.07
CA MET A 154 -1.22 -5.34 -8.00
C MET A 154 -2.55 -5.89 -8.55
N LYS A 155 -3.23 -5.17 -9.46
CA LYS A 155 -4.47 -5.66 -10.08
C LYS A 155 -4.25 -6.89 -10.95
N ILE A 156 -3.11 -7.00 -11.59
CA ILE A 156 -2.73 -8.22 -12.32
C ILE A 156 -2.58 -9.38 -11.34
N CYS A 157 -1.84 -9.22 -10.25
CA CYS A 157 -1.65 -10.25 -9.22
C CYS A 157 -3.00 -10.68 -8.62
N ASP A 158 -3.88 -9.72 -8.30
CA ASP A 158 -5.23 -9.98 -7.80
C ASP A 158 -6.07 -10.79 -8.81
N THR A 159 -6.06 -10.39 -10.09
CA THR A 159 -6.79 -11.08 -11.15
C THR A 159 -6.31 -12.53 -11.36
N LEU A 160 -5.03 -12.78 -11.10
CA LEU A 160 -4.44 -14.13 -11.13
C LEU A 160 -4.73 -14.94 -9.85
N GLY A 161 -5.36 -14.34 -8.84
CA GLY A 161 -5.70 -14.99 -7.59
C GLY A 161 -4.51 -15.24 -6.66
N VAL A 162 -3.39 -14.50 -6.84
CA VAL A 162 -2.17 -14.67 -6.03
C VAL A 162 -1.98 -13.57 -4.99
N GLY A 163 -2.88 -12.61 -4.92
CA GLY A 163 -2.73 -11.42 -4.11
C GLY A 163 -1.88 -10.38 -4.81
N GLY A 164 -1.26 -9.49 -4.08
CA GLY A 164 -0.40 -8.43 -4.60
C GLY A 164 -0.33 -7.28 -3.59
N SER A 165 0.72 -7.26 -2.77
CA SER A 165 0.93 -6.19 -1.80
C SER A 165 1.76 -5.07 -2.40
N TYR A 166 1.38 -3.83 -2.07
CA TYR A 166 2.22 -2.68 -2.34
C TYR A 166 3.51 -2.79 -1.55
N SER A 167 4.65 -2.77 -2.22
CA SER A 167 5.96 -3.01 -1.61
C SER A 167 7.05 -2.19 -2.28
N GLU A 168 8.07 -1.85 -1.51
CA GLU A 168 9.27 -1.17 -1.98
C GLU A 168 10.54 -1.94 -1.60
N LEU A 169 11.64 -1.60 -2.22
CA LEU A 169 12.98 -2.06 -1.87
C LEU A 169 13.51 -1.23 -0.69
N VAL A 170 13.20 -1.67 0.54
CA VAL A 170 13.50 -0.91 1.77
C VAL A 170 15.00 -0.90 2.07
N ALA A 171 15.63 -2.05 2.07
CA ALA A 171 17.04 -2.19 2.45
C ALA A 171 17.68 -3.49 1.91
N CYS A 172 19.02 -3.54 1.99
CA CYS A 172 19.81 -4.74 1.79
C CYS A 172 20.31 -5.27 3.13
N ASP A 173 20.03 -6.52 3.43
CA ASP A 173 20.64 -7.23 4.56
C ASP A 173 21.74 -8.17 4.07
N TYR A 174 22.97 -7.69 4.18
CA TYR A 174 24.15 -8.45 3.74
C TYR A 174 24.49 -9.62 4.67
N ASN A 175 24.06 -9.58 5.94
CA ASN A 175 24.32 -10.67 6.88
C ASN A 175 23.49 -11.91 6.54
N HIS A 176 22.25 -11.72 6.11
CA HIS A 176 21.37 -12.79 5.69
C HIS A 176 21.35 -13.00 4.16
N GLY A 177 22.01 -12.13 3.41
CA GLY A 177 22.02 -12.19 1.93
C GLY A 177 20.64 -11.95 1.31
N THR A 178 19.84 -11.06 1.91
CA THR A 178 18.45 -10.79 1.50
C THR A 178 18.21 -9.33 1.18
N MET A 179 17.17 -9.08 0.40
CA MET A 179 16.52 -7.78 0.31
C MET A 179 15.41 -7.71 1.34
N ILE A 180 15.27 -6.55 2.00
CA ILE A 180 14.11 -6.27 2.84
C ILE A 180 13.10 -5.51 1.99
N LEU A 181 11.93 -6.11 1.81
CA LEU A 181 10.82 -5.61 1.02
C LEU A 181 9.64 -5.32 1.94
N GLY A 182 8.93 -4.25 1.69
CA GLY A 182 7.76 -3.85 2.47
C GLY A 182 7.37 -2.41 2.17
N HIS A 183 6.52 -1.83 2.99
CA HIS A 183 6.11 -0.43 2.87
C HIS A 183 5.46 0.04 4.18
N ASP A 184 5.42 1.35 4.41
CA ASP A 184 4.63 1.97 5.48
C ASP A 184 3.18 2.29 5.04
N GLY A 185 2.76 1.76 3.90
CA GLY A 185 1.46 1.95 3.27
C GLY A 185 0.54 0.72 3.34
N PRO A 186 -0.36 0.58 2.34
CA PRO A 186 -1.30 -0.53 2.28
C PRO A 186 -0.62 -1.89 2.17
N PHE A 187 -1.23 -2.90 2.79
CA PHE A 187 -0.75 -4.28 2.77
C PHE A 187 -1.85 -5.27 2.38
N HIS A 188 -1.49 -6.27 1.59
CA HIS A 188 -2.42 -7.35 1.26
C HIS A 188 -2.48 -8.38 2.39
N ILE A 189 -3.49 -8.29 3.25
CA ILE A 189 -3.65 -9.12 4.45
C ILE A 189 -3.64 -10.63 4.12
N GLY A 190 -4.19 -11.03 2.97
CA GLY A 190 -4.27 -12.43 2.56
C GLY A 190 -2.92 -13.12 2.31
N ILE A 191 -1.81 -12.39 2.19
CA ILE A 191 -0.46 -12.96 2.03
C ILE A 191 0.38 -12.90 3.31
N ALA A 192 -0.20 -12.42 4.41
CA ALA A 192 0.50 -12.29 5.69
C ALA A 192 0.94 -13.64 6.29
N ALA A 193 2.03 -13.64 7.02
CA ALA A 193 2.56 -14.79 7.79
C ALA A 193 1.80 -15.03 9.09
N GLY A 194 0.66 -14.46 9.27
CA GLY A 194 -0.18 -14.56 10.46
C GLY A 194 -1.14 -13.38 10.49
N LYS A 195 -1.70 -13.11 11.65
CA LYS A 195 -2.58 -11.98 11.85
C LYS A 195 -1.74 -10.69 11.87
N PRO A 196 -1.98 -9.71 10.97
CA PRO A 196 -1.24 -8.46 11.00
C PRO A 196 -1.49 -7.69 12.31
N VAL A 197 -0.52 -6.87 12.71
CA VAL A 197 -0.58 -6.07 13.93
C VAL A 197 -0.89 -4.61 13.59
N LEU A 198 -1.84 -4.00 14.27
CA LEU A 198 -2.07 -2.56 14.20
C LEU A 198 -1.20 -1.82 15.20
N ARG A 199 -0.54 -0.79 14.72
CA ARG A 199 0.23 0.17 15.50
C ARG A 199 -0.41 1.55 15.41
N GLY A 200 -0.31 2.33 16.46
CA GLY A 200 -0.61 3.77 16.38
C GLY A 200 0.42 4.44 15.48
N MET A 201 -0.05 5.23 14.53
CA MET A 201 0.84 5.90 13.59
C MET A 201 1.61 7.03 14.29
N GLY A 202 2.92 6.82 14.49
CA GLY A 202 3.81 7.82 15.09
C GLY A 202 4.39 8.78 14.06
N LEU A 203 4.80 8.25 12.90
CA LEU A 203 5.36 9.05 11.80
C LEU A 203 4.67 8.69 10.49
N TYR A 204 4.40 9.70 9.68
CA TYR A 204 3.87 9.58 8.35
C TYR A 204 4.48 10.67 7.46
N HIS A 205 5.32 10.28 6.52
CA HIS A 205 6.07 11.21 5.65
C HIS A 205 6.77 12.34 6.43
N GLY A 206 7.42 12.01 7.56
CA GLY A 206 8.12 12.94 8.41
C GLY A 206 7.26 13.82 9.32
N LYS A 207 5.95 13.52 9.43
CA LYS A 207 4.98 14.20 10.28
C LYS A 207 4.29 13.22 11.21
N TRP A 208 3.54 13.74 12.20
CA TRP A 208 2.68 12.90 13.03
C TRP A 208 1.47 12.41 12.24
N GLY A 209 1.24 11.10 12.26
CA GLY A 209 0.05 10.49 11.68
C GLY A 209 -1.14 10.51 12.64
N THR A 210 -2.34 10.45 12.08
CA THR A 210 -3.60 10.47 12.86
C THR A 210 -4.29 9.11 12.95
N GLY A 211 -3.94 8.18 12.09
CA GLY A 211 -4.55 6.85 12.00
C GLY A 211 -3.69 5.75 12.60
N VAL A 212 -3.79 4.58 11.99
CA VAL A 212 -3.03 3.39 12.34
C VAL A 212 -2.19 2.91 11.17
N SER A 213 -1.09 2.26 11.46
CA SER A 213 -0.27 1.52 10.51
C SER A 213 -0.46 0.02 10.65
N VAL A 214 -0.07 -0.73 9.63
CA VAL A 214 -0.14 -2.20 9.57
C VAL A 214 1.27 -2.76 9.59
N GLU A 215 1.59 -3.52 10.63
CA GLU A 215 2.85 -4.27 10.74
C GLU A 215 2.59 -5.72 10.36
N ALA A 216 3.31 -6.21 9.38
CA ALA A 216 3.17 -7.58 8.88
C ALA A 216 4.43 -8.06 8.16
N THR A 217 4.53 -9.37 8.03
CA THR A 217 5.50 -10.08 7.19
C THR A 217 4.74 -11.00 6.25
N VAL A 218 5.24 -11.18 5.04
CA VAL A 218 4.67 -12.15 4.08
C VAL A 218 5.01 -13.57 4.53
N ARG A 219 4.11 -14.52 4.25
CA ARG A 219 4.32 -15.95 4.52
C ARG A 219 5.62 -16.45 3.92
N LYS A 220 6.31 -17.34 4.63
CA LYS A 220 7.49 -18.03 4.11
C LYS A 220 7.16 -18.82 2.85
N GLY A 221 8.11 -18.83 1.93
CA GLY A 221 8.02 -19.57 0.67
C GLY A 221 8.22 -18.69 -0.55
N PRO A 222 7.90 -19.22 -1.72
CA PRO A 222 8.08 -18.50 -2.98
C PRO A 222 7.30 -17.19 -3.01
N VAL A 223 7.96 -16.13 -3.46
CA VAL A 223 7.34 -14.82 -3.72
C VAL A 223 7.73 -14.34 -5.11
N THR A 224 6.84 -13.57 -5.71
CA THR A 224 7.07 -12.88 -6.98
C THR A 224 6.98 -11.38 -6.76
N MET A 225 7.99 -10.65 -7.21
CA MET A 225 7.93 -9.20 -7.37
C MET A 225 7.52 -8.89 -8.80
N LEU A 226 6.46 -8.12 -8.97
CA LEU A 226 6.00 -7.62 -10.27
C LEU A 226 6.05 -6.10 -10.28
N ASN A 227 6.93 -5.56 -11.09
CA ASN A 227 7.05 -4.13 -11.32
C ASN A 227 6.51 -3.76 -12.71
N LEU A 228 5.86 -2.63 -12.80
CA LEU A 228 5.47 -2.01 -14.06
C LEU A 228 6.16 -0.65 -14.18
N THR A 229 6.91 -0.47 -15.23
CA THR A 229 7.61 0.78 -15.52
C THR A 229 7.31 1.27 -16.93
N GLN A 230 7.61 2.52 -17.19
CA GLN A 230 7.52 3.13 -18.51
C GLN A 230 8.91 3.16 -19.14
N THR A 231 9.00 2.75 -20.40
CA THR A 231 10.20 2.86 -21.21
C THR A 231 10.34 4.23 -21.86
N ASP A 232 11.51 4.58 -22.34
CA ASP A 232 11.83 5.85 -23.01
C ASP A 232 11.01 6.08 -24.30
N ASP A 233 10.57 5.00 -24.96
CA ASP A 233 9.67 5.05 -26.12
C ASP A 233 8.18 5.08 -25.75
N GLY A 234 7.87 5.30 -24.45
CA GLY A 234 6.50 5.50 -23.99
C GLY A 234 5.67 4.21 -23.82
N ARG A 235 6.30 3.02 -23.85
CA ARG A 235 5.61 1.74 -23.63
C ARG A 235 5.70 1.32 -22.16
N LEU A 236 4.71 0.53 -21.73
CA LEU A 236 4.76 -0.15 -20.44
C LEU A 236 5.64 -1.41 -20.57
N ARG A 237 6.48 -1.63 -19.55
CA ARG A 237 7.32 -2.80 -19.43
C ARG A 237 7.12 -3.44 -18.07
N PHE A 238 6.89 -4.76 -18.08
CA PHE A 238 6.87 -5.57 -16.86
C PHE A 238 8.28 -6.07 -16.55
N ILE A 239 8.61 -6.03 -15.27
CA ILE A 239 9.78 -6.66 -14.70
C ILE A 239 9.29 -7.59 -13.62
N SER A 240 9.60 -8.87 -13.77
CA SER A 240 9.26 -9.88 -12.77
C SER A 240 10.51 -10.50 -12.20
N ASN A 241 10.53 -10.69 -10.90
CA ASN A 241 11.60 -11.40 -10.22
C ASN A 241 11.03 -12.34 -9.17
N GLN A 242 11.61 -13.54 -9.06
CA GLN A 242 11.20 -14.55 -8.11
C GLN A 242 12.23 -14.66 -6.99
N GLY A 243 11.74 -14.81 -5.76
CA GLY A 243 12.56 -15.03 -4.59
C GLY A 243 11.82 -15.89 -3.58
N GLU A 244 12.40 -16.01 -2.42
CA GLU A 244 11.85 -16.75 -1.30
C GLU A 244 11.76 -15.86 -0.06
N ALA A 245 10.55 -15.68 0.47
CA ALA A 245 10.36 -15.04 1.77
C ALA A 245 10.88 -15.98 2.86
N ILE A 246 11.81 -15.48 3.66
CA ILE A 246 12.44 -16.24 4.75
C ILE A 246 12.17 -15.57 6.09
N GLU A 247 12.33 -16.35 7.16
CA GLU A 247 12.32 -15.79 8.52
C GLU A 247 13.68 -15.19 8.84
N ALA A 248 13.66 -13.90 9.18
CA ALA A 248 14.81 -13.19 9.68
C ALA A 248 14.35 -12.04 10.58
N PRO A 249 15.21 -11.44 11.42
CA PRO A 249 14.84 -10.35 12.29
C PRO A 249 14.34 -9.13 11.50
N ILE A 250 13.17 -8.60 11.86
CA ILE A 250 12.59 -7.38 11.30
C ILE A 250 12.51 -6.29 12.36
N LEU A 251 12.50 -5.04 11.92
CA LEU A 251 12.20 -3.91 12.79
C LEU A 251 10.70 -3.85 13.06
N LYS A 252 10.32 -3.69 14.32
CA LYS A 252 8.93 -3.51 14.74
C LYS A 252 8.61 -2.02 14.85
N ILE A 253 8.42 -1.38 13.71
CA ILE A 253 8.23 0.07 13.60
C ILE A 253 6.88 0.47 12.99
N GLY A 254 5.96 -0.50 12.89
CA GLY A 254 4.63 -0.27 12.31
C GLY A 254 4.57 -0.42 10.79
N ASN A 255 5.65 -0.90 10.15
CA ASN A 255 5.71 -1.11 8.71
C ASN A 255 5.59 -2.59 8.36
N THR A 256 5.24 -2.89 7.11
CA THR A 256 5.41 -4.23 6.58
C THR A 256 6.86 -4.44 6.19
N MET A 257 7.44 -5.57 6.56
CA MET A 257 8.82 -5.92 6.23
C MET A 257 8.95 -7.43 6.03
N THR A 258 9.58 -7.82 4.92
CA THR A 258 9.82 -9.22 4.59
C THR A 258 11.25 -9.37 4.06
N HIS A 259 12.00 -10.30 4.62
CA HIS A 259 13.27 -10.71 4.05
C HIS A 259 13.03 -11.63 2.87
N VAL A 260 13.47 -11.22 1.69
CA VAL A 260 13.38 -12.02 0.48
C VAL A 260 14.77 -12.36 -0.03
N LYS A 261 15.03 -13.65 -0.18
CA LYS A 261 16.24 -14.17 -0.78
C LYS A 261 16.02 -14.38 -2.26
N PHE A 262 16.87 -13.78 -3.07
CA PHE A 262 16.92 -13.97 -4.52
C PHE A 262 18.09 -14.89 -4.90
N ASP A 263 18.15 -15.30 -6.14
CA ASP A 263 19.28 -16.06 -6.73
C ASP A 263 20.57 -15.25 -6.84
N ARG A 264 20.47 -13.93 -6.69
CA ARG A 264 21.57 -12.97 -6.68
C ARG A 264 21.77 -12.39 -5.29
N ASN A 265 22.99 -11.98 -4.98
CA ASN A 265 23.25 -11.25 -3.76
C ASN A 265 22.56 -9.86 -3.80
N PRO A 266 22.33 -9.19 -2.64
CA PRO A 266 21.61 -7.92 -2.61
C PRO A 266 22.15 -6.83 -3.54
N SER A 267 23.47 -6.68 -3.64
CA SER A 267 24.08 -5.67 -4.52
C SER A 267 23.83 -5.98 -6.00
N GLU A 268 23.96 -7.23 -6.41
CA GLU A 268 23.67 -7.66 -7.77
C GLU A 268 22.18 -7.50 -8.09
N MET A 269 21.33 -7.80 -7.13
CA MET A 269 19.88 -7.63 -7.28
C MET A 269 19.49 -6.16 -7.47
N MET A 270 20.03 -5.26 -6.65
CA MET A 270 19.81 -3.82 -6.77
C MET A 270 20.29 -3.28 -8.12
N ASN A 271 21.50 -3.68 -8.55
CA ASN A 271 22.04 -3.27 -9.85
C ASN A 271 21.17 -3.76 -11.01
N ALA A 272 20.72 -5.02 -10.96
CA ALA A 272 19.86 -5.59 -11.99
C ALA A 272 18.48 -4.90 -12.04
N TRP A 273 17.91 -4.60 -10.87
CA TRP A 273 16.61 -3.93 -10.79
C TRP A 273 16.68 -2.53 -11.39
N TYR A 274 17.59 -1.68 -10.90
CA TYR A 274 17.69 -0.29 -11.37
C TYR A 274 18.29 -0.12 -12.77
N ALA A 275 18.89 -1.15 -13.33
CA ALA A 275 19.24 -1.17 -14.75
C ALA A 275 18.00 -1.29 -15.65
N LEU A 276 16.88 -1.80 -15.14
CA LEU A 276 15.65 -2.07 -15.89
C LEU A 276 14.49 -1.14 -15.51
N SER A 277 14.47 -0.64 -14.30
CA SER A 277 13.38 0.20 -13.76
C SER A 277 13.91 1.33 -12.90
N PRO A 278 13.44 2.56 -13.08
CA PRO A 278 13.74 3.66 -12.18
C PRO A 278 12.97 3.55 -10.86
N THR A 279 11.86 2.81 -10.82
CA THR A 279 11.00 2.75 -9.63
C THR A 279 11.48 1.71 -8.61
N HIS A 280 11.37 2.05 -7.33
CA HIS A 280 11.67 1.17 -6.21
C HIS A 280 10.46 0.37 -5.74
N HIS A 281 9.27 0.61 -6.29
CA HIS A 281 8.04 -0.11 -5.96
C HIS A 281 7.77 -1.32 -6.85
N ALA A 282 7.07 -2.28 -6.28
CA ALA A 282 6.52 -3.43 -7.00
C ALA A 282 5.33 -4.03 -6.23
N ALA A 283 4.49 -4.78 -6.93
CA ALA A 283 3.55 -5.70 -6.29
C ALA A 283 4.30 -6.95 -5.84
N MET A 284 4.19 -7.31 -4.55
CA MET A 284 4.73 -8.56 -4.01
C MET A 284 3.59 -9.55 -3.77
N SER A 285 3.69 -10.74 -4.33
CA SER A 285 2.69 -11.80 -4.21
C SER A 285 3.31 -13.15 -3.85
#